data_dfcc5406ed1187b68e9e73f31c5fbb80
#
_entry.id   dfcc5406ed1187b68e9e73f31c5fbb80
#
_cell.length_a   1.000
_cell.length_b   1.000
_cell.length_c   1.000
_cell.angle_alpha   90.00
_cell.angle_beta   90.00
_cell.angle_gamma   90.00
#
_symmetry.space_group_name_H-M   'P 1'
#
loop_
_entity.id
_entity.type
_entity.pdbx_description
1 polymer ?
#
loop_
_entity_poly.entity_id
_entity_poly.type
_entity_poly.pdbx_seq_one_letter_code
_entity_poly.pdbx_strand_id
1 'polypeptide(L)'
;MLMIALSFFFFASSAFAGAGEGKKAFDAAGCAACHQIKGPAKEKTIKDALAKKGPELWYAGSKFKKEFLGGWLEDPRPIRPMEFYSLTKTNQGNHPKLSGKDAADVAGFLMGLKAPEVKDSGIKPQENQRGRIIFVKKQSCYGCHQVKEKGVITGGLTGPSLAGAAERLSPDWVCAYLSNPRVFKPVKDMPDYAGILTDEEIRDLAAYVSNLN
;
A
#
# COMPACT_ATOMS: atom_id res chain seq x y z
N MET A 1 -49.41 -32.15 22.38
CA MET A 1 -49.07 -30.70 22.11
C MET A 1 -47.57 -30.54 22.17
N LEU A 2 -46.94 -30.44 21.03
CA LEU A 2 -45.47 -30.31 20.90
C LEU A 2 -45.17 -28.83 20.64
N MET A 3 -44.59 -28.14 21.63
CA MET A 3 -44.13 -26.75 21.46
C MET A 3 -42.77 -26.73 20.78
N ILE A 4 -42.71 -26.23 19.55
CA ILE A 4 -41.46 -25.94 18.81
C ILE A 4 -41.01 -24.53 19.22
N ALA A 5 -39.93 -24.46 20.00
CA ALA A 5 -39.27 -23.20 20.31
C ALA A 5 -38.41 -22.74 19.12
N LEU A 6 -38.81 -21.66 18.49
CA LEU A 6 -38.09 -21.04 17.39
C LEU A 6 -36.98 -20.14 17.97
N SER A 7 -35.74 -20.61 17.98
CA SER A 7 -34.60 -19.80 18.40
C SER A 7 -34.18 -18.87 17.25
N PHE A 8 -34.48 -17.57 17.39
CA PHE A 8 -33.94 -16.53 16.50
C PHE A 8 -32.48 -16.27 16.84
N PHE A 9 -31.58 -16.72 15.98
CA PHE A 9 -30.19 -16.28 16.02
C PHE A 9 -30.08 -14.85 15.48
N PHE A 10 -29.86 -13.88 16.35
CA PHE A 10 -29.43 -12.54 15.98
C PHE A 10 -27.97 -12.61 15.54
N PHE A 11 -27.71 -12.63 14.25
CA PHE A 11 -26.37 -12.31 13.73
C PHE A 11 -26.15 -10.80 13.88
N ALA A 12 -25.44 -10.42 14.93
CA ALA A 12 -25.02 -9.04 15.14
C ALA A 12 -24.05 -8.62 14.03
N SER A 13 -24.43 -7.59 13.29
CA SER A 13 -23.64 -6.93 12.24
C SER A 13 -22.49 -6.16 12.87
N SER A 14 -21.40 -6.84 13.23
CA SER A 14 -20.20 -6.24 13.84
C SER A 14 -19.34 -5.43 12.86
N ALA A 15 -19.63 -5.51 11.54
CA ALA A 15 -18.79 -4.90 10.52
C ALA A 15 -18.99 -3.37 10.35
N PHE A 16 -20.14 -2.83 10.72
CA PHE A 16 -20.42 -1.40 10.54
C PHE A 16 -20.00 -0.52 11.73
N ALA A 17 -19.87 -1.07 12.93
CA ALA A 17 -19.46 -0.31 14.11
C ALA A 17 -17.98 0.15 13.99
N GLY A 18 -17.07 -0.69 13.45
CA GLY A 18 -15.65 -0.38 13.37
C GLY A 18 -15.24 0.74 12.40
N ALA A 19 -15.99 0.94 11.30
CA ALA A 19 -15.65 1.99 10.31
C ALA A 19 -15.90 3.40 10.84
N GLY A 20 -16.96 3.59 11.65
CA GLY A 20 -17.29 4.87 12.29
C GLY A 20 -16.28 5.25 13.36
N GLU A 21 -15.90 4.31 14.22
CA GLU A 21 -14.89 4.54 15.27
C GLU A 21 -13.50 4.79 14.67
N GLY A 22 -13.12 4.04 13.64
CA GLY A 22 -11.86 4.26 12.94
C GLY A 22 -11.77 5.62 12.27
N LYS A 23 -12.87 6.13 11.71
CA LYS A 23 -12.91 7.50 11.15
C LYS A 23 -12.77 8.55 12.25
N LYS A 24 -13.42 8.38 13.41
CA LYS A 24 -13.27 9.27 14.56
C LYS A 24 -11.83 9.27 15.07
N ALA A 25 -11.21 8.10 15.24
CA ALA A 25 -9.81 7.98 15.65
C ALA A 25 -8.86 8.65 14.65
N PHE A 26 -9.09 8.45 13.33
CA PHE A 26 -8.36 9.11 12.26
C PHE A 26 -8.43 10.65 12.34
N ASP A 27 -9.62 11.20 12.59
CA ASP A 27 -9.83 12.63 12.71
C ASP A 27 -9.23 13.19 14.01
N ALA A 28 -9.42 12.49 15.13
CA ALA A 28 -8.87 12.88 16.43
C ALA A 28 -7.33 12.90 16.42
N ALA A 29 -6.70 11.96 15.72
CA ALA A 29 -5.26 11.94 15.53
C ALA A 29 -4.74 12.96 14.49
N GLY A 30 -5.62 13.76 13.87
CA GLY A 30 -5.25 14.80 12.92
C GLY A 30 -4.67 14.28 11.58
N CYS A 31 -4.90 13.04 11.23
CA CYS A 31 -4.30 12.40 10.06
C CYS A 31 -4.61 13.13 8.74
N ALA A 32 -5.81 13.73 8.63
CA ALA A 32 -6.26 14.48 7.46
C ALA A 32 -5.42 15.74 7.18
N ALA A 33 -4.66 16.24 8.16
CA ALA A 33 -3.75 17.38 7.97
C ALA A 33 -2.58 17.07 7.02
N CYS A 34 -2.26 15.78 6.85
CA CYS A 34 -1.17 15.30 6.01
C CYS A 34 -1.65 14.39 4.87
N HIS A 35 -2.76 13.69 5.05
CA HIS A 35 -3.20 12.62 4.15
C HIS A 35 -4.52 12.93 3.45
N GLN A 36 -4.54 12.77 2.14
CA GLN A 36 -5.76 12.82 1.33
C GLN A 36 -6.45 11.45 1.36
N ILE A 37 -7.72 11.42 1.79
CA ILE A 37 -8.56 10.20 1.86
C ILE A 37 -9.66 10.15 0.80
N LYS A 38 -9.77 11.16 -0.05
CA LYS A 38 -10.71 11.19 -1.17
C LYS A 38 -9.93 11.29 -2.47
N GLY A 39 -10.16 10.34 -3.38
CA GLY A 39 -9.54 10.35 -4.69
C GLY A 39 -10.28 11.22 -5.71
N PRO A 40 -9.73 11.34 -6.91
CA PRO A 40 -8.37 10.97 -7.28
C PRO A 40 -7.30 11.93 -6.75
N ALA A 41 -6.03 11.57 -6.94
CA ALA A 41 -4.89 12.46 -6.65
C ALA A 41 -4.97 13.76 -7.47
N LYS A 42 -4.54 14.88 -6.90
CA LYS A 42 -4.77 16.22 -7.48
C LYS A 42 -3.53 16.90 -8.02
N GLU A 43 -2.36 16.33 -7.80
CA GLU A 43 -1.08 16.91 -8.23
C GLU A 43 -0.99 16.96 -9.75
N LYS A 44 -0.51 18.09 -10.26
CA LYS A 44 -0.26 18.31 -11.70
C LYS A 44 1.23 18.53 -11.98
N THR A 45 1.98 18.97 -10.98
CA THR A 45 3.40 19.35 -11.12
C THR A 45 4.24 18.73 -10.00
N ILE A 46 5.56 18.71 -10.21
CA ILE A 46 6.52 18.30 -9.16
C ILE A 46 6.37 19.21 -7.93
N LYS A 47 6.11 20.49 -8.11
CA LYS A 47 5.89 21.44 -7.01
C LYS A 47 4.69 21.01 -6.15
N ASP A 48 3.59 20.58 -6.77
CA ASP A 48 2.42 20.08 -6.04
C ASP A 48 2.77 18.81 -5.26
N ALA A 49 3.53 17.90 -5.87
CA ALA A 49 3.96 16.67 -5.23
C ALA A 49 4.89 16.94 -4.03
N LEU A 50 5.79 17.91 -4.13
CA LEU A 50 6.70 18.33 -3.05
C LEU A 50 5.96 19.07 -1.92
N ALA A 51 4.86 19.73 -2.20
CA ALA A 51 4.05 20.43 -1.19
C ALA A 51 3.26 19.47 -0.28
N LYS A 52 3.19 18.18 -0.61
CA LYS A 52 2.45 17.18 0.18
C LYS A 52 3.19 16.83 1.44
N LYS A 53 2.45 16.77 2.55
CA LYS A 53 2.97 16.37 3.86
C LYS A 53 2.98 14.85 4.07
N GLY A 54 2.16 14.12 3.32
CA GLY A 54 2.05 12.66 3.40
C GLY A 54 1.46 12.05 2.12
N PRO A 55 1.57 10.73 1.95
CA PRO A 55 0.99 10.02 0.81
C PRO A 55 -0.54 10.04 0.87
N GLU A 56 -1.16 9.88 -0.31
CA GLU A 56 -2.59 9.66 -0.41
C GLU A 56 -2.98 8.32 0.20
N LEU A 57 -4.13 8.29 0.87
CA LEU A 57 -4.69 7.09 1.50
C LEU A 57 -6.03 6.66 0.89
N TRP A 58 -6.57 7.37 -0.12
CA TRP A 58 -7.88 7.04 -0.71
C TRP A 58 -7.95 5.64 -1.33
N TYR A 59 -6.79 4.99 -1.54
CA TYR A 59 -6.66 3.62 -2.02
C TYR A 59 -5.97 2.68 -1.00
N ALA A 60 -5.88 3.08 0.26
CA ALA A 60 -5.11 2.35 1.27
C ALA A 60 -5.57 0.89 1.42
N GLY A 61 -6.90 0.65 1.44
CA GLY A 61 -7.47 -0.68 1.54
C GLY A 61 -7.35 -1.54 0.28
N SER A 62 -7.01 -0.94 -0.88
CA SER A 62 -6.62 -1.70 -2.06
C SER A 62 -5.13 -2.03 -2.06
N LYS A 63 -4.31 -1.22 -1.41
CA LYS A 63 -2.85 -1.29 -1.45
C LYS A 63 -2.27 -2.16 -0.34
N PHE A 64 -2.73 -1.96 0.88
CA PHE A 64 -2.10 -2.56 2.06
C PHE A 64 -2.86 -3.77 2.58
N LYS A 65 -2.15 -4.65 3.27
CA LYS A 65 -2.73 -5.69 4.12
C LYS A 65 -3.09 -5.08 5.48
N LYS A 66 -4.20 -5.52 6.06
CA LYS A 66 -4.74 -4.95 7.31
C LYS A 66 -3.77 -5.10 8.48
N GLU A 67 -3.19 -6.28 8.60
CA GLU A 67 -2.25 -6.63 9.67
C GLU A 67 -1.01 -5.74 9.63
N PHE A 68 -0.48 -5.49 8.43
CA PHE A 68 0.62 -4.55 8.25
C PHE A 68 0.25 -3.13 8.71
N LEU A 69 -0.93 -2.62 8.31
CA LEU A 69 -1.32 -1.25 8.66
C LEU A 69 -1.44 -1.07 10.18
N GLY A 70 -2.06 -2.01 10.89
CA GLY A 70 -2.20 -1.96 12.35
C GLY A 70 -0.86 -1.89 13.05
N GLY A 71 0.02 -2.84 12.78
CA GLY A 71 1.35 -2.89 13.38
C GLY A 71 2.23 -1.69 12.99
N TRP A 72 2.14 -1.22 11.75
CA TRP A 72 2.90 -0.06 11.30
C TRP A 72 2.43 1.24 11.98
N LEU A 73 1.15 1.42 12.25
CA LEU A 73 0.63 2.58 12.97
C LEU A 73 1.06 2.61 14.44
N GLU A 74 1.30 1.46 15.05
CA GLU A 74 1.85 1.35 16.41
C GLU A 74 3.34 1.65 16.47
N ASP A 75 4.10 1.21 15.47
CA ASP A 75 5.55 1.46 15.37
C ASP A 75 5.94 1.89 13.95
N PRO A 76 5.63 3.14 13.55
CA PRO A 76 5.90 3.64 12.22
C PRO A 76 7.39 3.64 11.88
N ARG A 77 7.74 3.03 10.76
CA ARG A 77 9.11 3.05 10.21
C ARG A 77 9.08 3.52 8.76
N PRO A 78 10.13 4.22 8.30
CA PRO A 78 10.21 4.67 6.91
C PRO A 78 10.12 3.49 5.95
N ILE A 79 9.15 3.54 5.05
CA ILE A 79 9.06 2.60 3.91
C ILE A 79 9.94 3.09 2.76
N ARG A 80 10.09 4.41 2.64
CA ARG A 80 11.00 5.04 1.69
C ARG A 80 12.28 5.44 2.46
N PRO A 81 13.48 4.96 2.04
CA PRO A 81 14.73 5.27 2.75
C PRO A 81 15.11 6.76 2.70
N MET A 82 14.86 7.41 1.55
CA MET A 82 15.12 8.85 1.37
C MET A 82 13.83 9.64 1.45
N GLU A 83 13.92 10.92 1.79
CA GLU A 83 12.80 11.85 1.65
C GLU A 83 12.31 11.88 0.19
N PHE A 84 11.04 12.22 0.01
CA PHE A 84 10.44 12.25 -1.33
C PHE A 84 11.16 13.27 -2.21
N TYR A 85 11.54 12.87 -3.42
CA TYR A 85 12.36 13.64 -4.37
C TYR A 85 13.75 14.06 -3.84
N SER A 86 14.29 13.41 -2.84
CA SER A 86 15.64 13.66 -2.35
C SER A 86 16.59 12.52 -2.68
N LEU A 87 17.80 12.86 -3.09
CA LEU A 87 18.92 11.94 -3.29
C LEU A 87 19.92 11.96 -2.13
N THR A 88 19.78 12.91 -1.21
CA THR A 88 20.76 13.15 -0.14
C THR A 88 20.18 13.16 1.27
N LYS A 89 18.86 13.40 1.40
CA LYS A 89 18.22 13.47 2.72
C LYS A 89 17.55 12.15 3.06
N THR A 90 18.00 11.54 4.14
CA THR A 90 17.41 10.32 4.70
C THR A 90 16.05 10.62 5.32
N ASN A 91 15.08 9.74 5.08
CA ASN A 91 13.77 9.83 5.73
C ASN A 91 13.88 9.43 7.20
N GLN A 92 13.66 10.38 8.11
CA GLN A 92 13.77 10.18 9.55
C GLN A 92 12.57 9.45 10.18
N GLY A 93 11.48 9.24 9.44
CA GLY A 93 10.34 8.49 9.94
C GLY A 93 9.54 9.17 11.05
N ASN A 94 9.31 10.47 10.94
CA ASN A 94 8.62 11.28 11.95
C ASN A 94 7.09 11.13 11.92
N HIS A 95 6.58 9.92 11.63
CA HIS A 95 5.14 9.67 11.64
C HIS A 95 4.64 9.49 13.08
N PRO A 96 3.51 10.11 13.48
CA PRO A 96 2.91 9.90 14.80
C PRO A 96 2.57 8.43 15.04
N LYS A 97 2.82 7.94 16.26
CA LYS A 97 2.43 6.62 16.72
C LYS A 97 1.00 6.65 17.26
N LEU A 98 0.25 5.59 17.02
CA LEU A 98 -1.05 5.38 17.63
C LEU A 98 -0.97 4.28 18.69
N SER A 99 -1.85 4.33 19.69
CA SER A 99 -2.01 3.24 20.64
C SER A 99 -2.80 2.07 20.03
N GLY A 100 -2.64 0.86 20.56
CA GLY A 100 -3.16 -0.39 20.00
C GLY A 100 -4.61 -0.33 19.48
N LYS A 101 -5.57 0.17 20.31
CA LYS A 101 -6.97 0.28 19.86
C LYS A 101 -7.13 1.29 18.73
N ASP A 102 -6.53 2.46 18.84
CA ASP A 102 -6.65 3.50 17.81
C ASP A 102 -5.96 3.07 16.52
N ALA A 103 -4.83 2.40 16.61
CA ALA A 103 -4.13 1.82 15.45
C ALA A 103 -5.00 0.79 14.71
N ALA A 104 -5.64 -0.11 15.46
CA ALA A 104 -6.56 -1.11 14.90
C ALA A 104 -7.80 -0.48 14.26
N ASP A 105 -8.39 0.52 14.91
CA ASP A 105 -9.58 1.23 14.43
C ASP A 105 -9.26 2.03 13.17
N VAL A 106 -8.15 2.79 13.15
CA VAL A 106 -7.69 3.55 11.99
C VAL A 106 -7.33 2.60 10.84
N ALA A 107 -6.64 1.50 11.11
CA ALA A 107 -6.36 0.49 10.07
C ALA A 107 -7.67 -0.07 9.48
N GLY A 108 -8.66 -0.38 10.32
CA GLY A 108 -10.00 -0.80 9.88
C GLY A 108 -10.69 0.22 8.97
N PHE A 109 -10.64 1.49 9.32
CA PHE A 109 -11.16 2.57 8.49
C PHE A 109 -10.43 2.67 7.14
N LEU A 110 -9.09 2.64 7.16
CA LEU A 110 -8.27 2.72 5.96
C LEU A 110 -8.49 1.54 5.02
N MET A 111 -8.76 0.34 5.54
CA MET A 111 -9.11 -0.83 4.72
C MET A 111 -10.42 -0.68 3.95
N GLY A 112 -11.30 0.23 4.38
CA GLY A 112 -12.51 0.61 3.64
C GLY A 112 -12.24 1.55 2.45
N LEU A 113 -11.07 2.20 2.38
CA LEU A 113 -10.70 3.13 1.32
C LEU A 113 -10.13 2.36 0.13
N LYS A 114 -11.00 2.00 -0.81
CA LYS A 114 -10.64 1.19 -1.99
C LYS A 114 -10.76 1.99 -3.28
N ALA A 115 -9.78 1.79 -4.16
CA ALA A 115 -9.79 2.35 -5.50
C ALA A 115 -10.49 1.39 -6.47
N PRO A 116 -11.48 1.84 -7.26
CA PRO A 116 -12.19 0.99 -8.22
C PRO A 116 -11.30 0.49 -9.36
N GLU A 117 -10.15 1.11 -9.57
CA GLU A 117 -9.16 0.73 -10.58
C GLU A 117 -8.38 -0.54 -10.19
N VAL A 118 -8.36 -0.89 -8.90
CA VAL A 118 -7.73 -2.11 -8.42
C VAL A 118 -8.76 -3.24 -8.49
N LYS A 119 -8.63 -4.08 -9.50
CA LYS A 119 -9.49 -5.25 -9.72
C LYS A 119 -8.83 -6.50 -9.14
N ASP A 120 -9.64 -7.48 -8.79
CA ASP A 120 -9.13 -8.82 -8.50
C ASP A 120 -8.40 -9.35 -9.74
N SER A 121 -7.10 -9.52 -9.60
CA SER A 121 -6.22 -10.01 -10.66
C SER A 121 -6.05 -11.53 -10.62
N GLY A 122 -6.46 -12.18 -9.53
CA GLY A 122 -6.20 -13.59 -9.26
C GLY A 122 -4.71 -13.92 -9.11
N ILE A 123 -3.85 -12.91 -8.95
CA ILE A 123 -2.40 -13.10 -8.79
C ILE A 123 -2.11 -13.63 -7.39
N LYS A 124 -1.36 -14.73 -7.35
CA LYS A 124 -0.86 -15.28 -6.09
C LYS A 124 0.62 -14.91 -5.93
N PRO A 125 1.02 -14.32 -4.77
CA PRO A 125 2.43 -14.12 -4.45
C PRO A 125 3.17 -15.45 -4.48
N GLN A 126 4.26 -15.50 -5.24
CA GLN A 126 5.09 -16.70 -5.35
C GLN A 126 6.47 -16.36 -5.93
N GLU A 127 7.42 -17.25 -5.75
CA GLU A 127 8.65 -17.20 -6.54
C GLU A 127 8.29 -17.25 -8.03
N ASN A 128 8.71 -16.23 -8.77
CA ASN A 128 8.45 -16.12 -10.20
C ASN A 128 9.74 -15.72 -10.91
N GLN A 129 10.36 -16.70 -11.56
CA GLN A 129 11.66 -16.50 -12.23
C GLN A 129 11.58 -15.45 -13.35
N ARG A 130 10.48 -15.41 -14.10
CA ARG A 130 10.26 -14.42 -15.16
C ARG A 130 10.09 -13.03 -14.56
N GLY A 131 9.29 -12.89 -13.51
CA GLY A 131 9.14 -11.64 -12.76
C GLY A 131 10.47 -11.16 -12.17
N ARG A 132 11.29 -12.06 -11.66
CA ARG A 132 12.65 -11.76 -11.19
C ARG A 132 13.55 -11.24 -12.31
N ILE A 133 13.53 -11.87 -13.48
CA ILE A 133 14.30 -11.41 -14.65
C ILE A 133 13.85 -10.02 -15.09
N ILE A 134 12.55 -9.76 -15.12
CA ILE A 134 12.00 -8.43 -15.43
C ILE A 134 12.52 -7.42 -14.41
N PHE A 135 12.40 -7.72 -13.12
CA PHE A 135 12.80 -6.85 -12.02
C PHE A 135 14.30 -6.51 -12.06
N VAL A 136 15.17 -7.51 -12.25
CA VAL A 136 16.60 -7.34 -12.14
C VAL A 136 17.25 -6.90 -13.46
N LYS A 137 16.83 -7.50 -14.59
CA LYS A 137 17.54 -7.34 -15.86
C LYS A 137 16.81 -6.48 -16.87
N LYS A 138 15.50 -6.73 -17.09
CA LYS A 138 14.76 -6.05 -18.14
C LYS A 138 14.44 -4.59 -17.78
N GLN A 139 14.05 -4.32 -16.52
CA GLN A 139 13.63 -2.99 -16.07
C GLN A 139 14.50 -2.40 -14.96
N SER A 140 15.48 -3.16 -14.46
CA SER A 140 16.42 -2.71 -13.41
C SER A 140 15.75 -2.01 -12.22
N CYS A 141 14.62 -2.53 -11.76
CA CYS A 141 13.81 -1.94 -10.68
C CYS A 141 14.60 -1.73 -9.38
N TYR A 142 15.57 -2.63 -9.12
CA TYR A 142 16.47 -2.52 -7.98
C TYR A 142 17.38 -1.27 -8.01
N GLY A 143 17.51 -0.60 -9.16
CA GLY A 143 18.22 0.67 -9.26
C GLY A 143 17.59 1.79 -8.42
N CYS A 144 16.28 1.71 -8.17
CA CYS A 144 15.53 2.65 -7.32
C CYS A 144 14.99 2.02 -6.05
N HIS A 145 14.73 0.71 -6.04
CA HIS A 145 14.08 0.00 -4.95
C HIS A 145 15.04 -0.93 -4.21
N GLN A 146 14.99 -0.89 -2.88
CA GLN A 146 15.64 -1.89 -2.06
C GLN A 146 14.85 -3.20 -2.07
N VAL A 147 15.59 -4.30 -2.04
CA VAL A 147 15.09 -5.67 -1.81
C VAL A 147 15.94 -6.34 -0.75
N LYS A 148 15.43 -7.38 -0.12
CA LYS A 148 16.20 -8.21 0.80
C LYS A 148 16.56 -9.53 0.10
N GLU A 149 17.85 -9.77 -0.13
CA GLU A 149 18.34 -11.01 -0.68
C GLU A 149 19.31 -11.68 0.32
N LYS A 150 19.06 -12.94 0.66
CA LYS A 150 19.89 -13.72 1.62
C LYS A 150 20.13 -12.98 2.96
N GLY A 151 19.13 -12.27 3.45
CA GLY A 151 19.22 -11.52 4.71
C GLY A 151 19.85 -10.12 4.59
N VAL A 152 20.36 -9.74 3.43
CA VAL A 152 21.01 -8.44 3.19
C VAL A 152 20.07 -7.55 2.37
N ILE A 153 19.89 -6.29 2.81
CA ILE A 153 19.13 -5.28 2.06
C ILE A 153 20.08 -4.63 1.05
N THR A 154 19.70 -4.70 -0.22
CA THR A 154 20.45 -4.14 -1.36
C THR A 154 19.52 -3.37 -2.28
N GLY A 155 20.08 -2.52 -3.13
CA GLY A 155 19.32 -1.75 -4.12
C GLY A 155 19.30 -0.27 -3.86
N GLY A 156 18.60 0.48 -4.74
CA GLY A 156 18.53 1.92 -4.70
C GLY A 156 17.64 2.45 -3.58
N LEU A 157 17.86 3.71 -3.20
CA LEU A 157 17.24 4.35 -2.04
C LEU A 157 16.11 5.31 -2.41
N THR A 158 15.94 5.64 -3.71
CA THR A 158 15.02 6.68 -4.17
C THR A 158 13.58 6.23 -4.27
N GLY A 159 13.34 4.92 -4.44
CA GLY A 159 12.03 4.29 -4.39
C GLY A 159 11.64 3.83 -2.97
N PRO A 160 10.37 3.49 -2.73
CA PRO A 160 9.99 2.75 -1.53
C PRO A 160 10.73 1.42 -1.47
N SER A 161 11.19 1.01 -0.28
CA SER A 161 11.76 -0.33 -0.09
C SER A 161 10.72 -1.40 -0.42
N LEU A 162 11.11 -2.42 -1.17
CA LEU A 162 10.30 -3.61 -1.44
C LEU A 162 10.69 -4.79 -0.52
N ALA A 163 11.69 -4.62 0.35
CA ALA A 163 11.89 -5.55 1.46
C ALA A 163 10.62 -5.58 2.33
N GLY A 164 10.09 -6.76 2.60
CA GLY A 164 8.83 -6.95 3.30
C GLY A 164 7.58 -6.57 2.49
N ALA A 165 7.67 -6.51 1.15
CA ALA A 165 6.49 -6.24 0.31
C ALA A 165 5.43 -7.35 0.42
N ALA A 166 5.84 -8.59 0.66
CA ALA A 166 4.95 -9.73 0.87
C ALA A 166 4.01 -9.53 2.05
N GLU A 167 4.46 -8.94 3.14
CA GLU A 167 3.63 -8.67 4.32
C GLU A 167 2.76 -7.42 4.15
N ARG A 168 3.16 -6.49 3.30
CA ARG A 168 2.62 -5.15 3.21
C ARG A 168 1.66 -4.92 2.06
N LEU A 169 1.96 -5.44 0.86
CA LEU A 169 1.26 -5.06 -0.37
C LEU A 169 0.28 -6.12 -0.84
N SER A 170 -0.87 -5.66 -1.36
CA SER A 170 -1.78 -6.47 -2.14
C SER A 170 -1.20 -6.72 -3.54
N PRO A 171 -1.19 -7.97 -4.04
CA PRO A 171 -0.76 -8.26 -5.41
C PRO A 171 -1.63 -7.57 -6.47
N ASP A 172 -2.92 -7.42 -6.21
CA ASP A 172 -3.85 -6.72 -7.11
C ASP A 172 -3.48 -5.26 -7.27
N TRP A 173 -3.12 -4.60 -6.15
CA TRP A 173 -2.66 -3.23 -6.21
C TRP A 173 -1.30 -3.10 -6.92
N VAL A 174 -0.37 -4.03 -6.70
CA VAL A 174 0.92 -4.02 -7.41
C VAL A 174 0.70 -4.14 -8.90
N CYS A 175 -0.18 -5.06 -9.34
CA CYS A 175 -0.55 -5.22 -10.74
C CYS A 175 -1.19 -3.95 -11.32
N ALA A 176 -2.20 -3.38 -10.65
CA ALA A 176 -2.88 -2.17 -11.10
C ALA A 176 -1.92 -0.96 -11.16
N TYR A 177 -1.02 -0.84 -10.16
CA TYR A 177 -0.03 0.23 -10.14
C TYR A 177 1.00 0.11 -11.25
N LEU A 178 1.47 -1.09 -11.58
CA LEU A 178 2.39 -1.32 -12.70
C LEU A 178 1.71 -1.06 -14.05
N SER A 179 0.42 -1.40 -14.16
CA SER A 179 -0.35 -1.17 -15.39
C SER A 179 -0.69 0.30 -15.63
N ASN A 180 -1.06 1.04 -14.59
CA ASN A 180 -1.41 2.46 -14.72
C ASN A 180 -1.10 3.26 -13.44
N PRO A 181 0.17 3.54 -13.18
CA PRO A 181 0.59 4.23 -11.95
C PRO A 181 0.07 5.66 -11.84
N ARG A 182 -0.23 6.33 -12.96
CA ARG A 182 -0.67 7.74 -12.97
C ARG A 182 -2.06 7.94 -12.35
N VAL A 183 -2.88 6.92 -12.31
CA VAL A 183 -4.16 6.97 -11.58
C VAL A 183 -3.92 7.25 -10.09
N PHE A 184 -2.89 6.63 -9.51
CA PHE A 184 -2.56 6.73 -8.09
C PHE A 184 -1.58 7.86 -7.80
N LYS A 185 -0.65 8.09 -8.72
CA LYS A 185 0.45 9.06 -8.63
C LYS A 185 0.60 9.77 -9.97
N PRO A 186 -0.18 10.82 -10.25
CA PRO A 186 -0.12 11.52 -11.53
C PRO A 186 1.26 12.16 -11.77
N VAL A 187 1.92 12.61 -10.71
CA VAL A 187 3.31 13.08 -10.74
C VAL A 187 4.18 12.06 -10.01
N LYS A 188 5.09 11.42 -10.73
CA LYS A 188 5.94 10.33 -10.22
C LYS A 188 7.23 10.20 -11.00
N ASP A 189 8.24 9.61 -10.35
CA ASP A 189 9.55 9.32 -10.97
C ASP A 189 9.61 7.91 -11.56
N MET A 190 8.79 7.00 -11.06
CA MET A 190 8.74 5.63 -11.54
C MET A 190 8.26 5.60 -13.00
N PRO A 191 8.93 4.88 -13.93
CA PRO A 191 8.49 4.74 -15.31
C PRO A 191 7.07 4.19 -15.43
N ASP A 192 6.39 4.50 -16.53
CA ASP A 192 5.15 3.83 -16.93
C ASP A 192 5.50 2.57 -17.69
N TYR A 193 5.00 1.43 -17.25
CA TYR A 193 5.29 0.15 -17.89
C TYR A 193 4.20 -0.29 -18.88
N ALA A 194 3.06 0.42 -18.94
CA ALA A 194 2.06 0.20 -19.98
C ALA A 194 2.67 0.39 -21.37
N GLY A 195 2.52 -0.61 -22.24
CA GLY A 195 3.12 -0.60 -23.57
C GLY A 195 4.63 -0.95 -23.63
N ILE A 196 5.32 -1.07 -22.47
CA ILE A 196 6.71 -1.54 -22.36
C ILE A 196 6.74 -3.02 -21.98
N LEU A 197 5.90 -3.40 -21.03
CA LEU A 197 5.68 -4.78 -20.62
C LEU A 197 4.33 -5.25 -21.12
N THR A 198 4.25 -6.54 -21.46
CA THR A 198 2.97 -7.20 -21.74
C THR A 198 2.16 -7.37 -20.46
N ASP A 199 0.86 -7.60 -20.57
CA ASP A 199 0.00 -7.87 -19.39
C ASP A 199 0.49 -9.09 -18.61
N GLU A 200 0.98 -10.12 -19.31
CA GLU A 200 1.57 -11.30 -18.66
C GLU A 200 2.84 -10.97 -17.89
N GLU A 201 3.73 -10.15 -18.46
CA GLU A 201 4.94 -9.69 -17.78
C GLU A 201 4.64 -8.82 -16.55
N ILE A 202 3.61 -7.98 -16.62
CA ILE A 202 3.12 -7.20 -15.47
C ILE A 202 2.62 -8.14 -14.37
N ARG A 203 1.88 -9.20 -14.72
CA ARG A 203 1.38 -10.19 -13.76
C ARG A 203 2.52 -10.99 -13.12
N ASP A 204 3.49 -11.42 -13.90
CA ASP A 204 4.69 -12.12 -13.41
C ASP A 204 5.49 -11.23 -12.44
N LEU A 205 5.69 -9.97 -12.81
CA LEU A 205 6.37 -8.99 -11.98
C LEU A 205 5.59 -8.71 -10.68
N ALA A 206 4.27 -8.59 -10.76
CA ALA A 206 3.43 -8.38 -9.58
C ALA A 206 3.46 -9.58 -8.64
N ALA A 207 3.42 -10.81 -9.16
CA ALA A 207 3.56 -12.03 -8.36
C ALA A 207 4.92 -12.08 -7.63
N TYR A 208 6.00 -11.76 -8.34
CA TYR A 208 7.35 -11.69 -7.77
C TYR A 208 7.47 -10.62 -6.69
N VAL A 209 7.07 -9.37 -6.98
CA VAL A 209 7.18 -8.25 -6.02
C VAL A 209 6.35 -8.50 -4.77
N SER A 210 5.15 -9.07 -4.91
CA SER A 210 4.25 -9.37 -3.77
C SER A 210 4.73 -10.55 -2.92
N ASN A 211 5.83 -11.22 -3.30
CA ASN A 211 6.46 -12.32 -2.57
C ASN A 211 7.80 -11.92 -1.92
N LEU A 212 8.25 -10.68 -2.06
CA LEU A 212 9.51 -10.19 -1.49
C LEU A 212 9.40 -9.99 0.02
N ASN A 213 10.28 -10.68 0.80
CA ASN A 213 10.37 -10.63 2.26
C ASN A 213 11.49 -9.70 2.73
#